data_3a704d66f2be98d473423728011a20bc
#
_entry.id   3a704d66f2be98d473423728011a20bc
#
_cell.length_a   1.000
_cell.length_b   1.000
_cell.length_c   1.000
_cell.angle_alpha   90.00
_cell.angle_beta   90.00
_cell.angle_gamma   90.00
#
_symmetry.space_group_name_H-M   'P 1'
#
loop_
_entity.id
_entity.type
_entity.pdbx_description
1 polymer ?
#
loop_
_entity_poly.entity_id
_entity_poly.type
_entity_poly.pdbx_seq_one_letter_code
_entity_poly.pdbx_strand_id
1 'polypeptide(L)'
;MNVLIRKHKYLLAYSLLFPISYLLLNYNKIFFNQVVYGMPTNILMICLTCLFLLFEILYLFDTTFDFMNLKYEIEIRKPNLLLDLIIKKSLISDIFLAVIQLISCYLFSHHIYIGFIMIDKAGLLFIYLLLLKIKTTNDKKVDSIIIFIFMIILHLCIEYLYGLLTIF
;
A
#
# COMPACT_ATOMS: atom_id res chain seq x y z
N MET A 1 15.73 -17.98 11.61
CA MET A 1 15.70 -17.34 10.27
C MET A 1 14.33 -17.43 9.57
N ASN A 2 13.63 -18.58 9.61
CA ASN A 2 12.34 -18.77 8.92
C ASN A 2 11.17 -17.91 9.43
N VAL A 3 11.13 -17.53 10.71
CA VAL A 3 10.01 -16.77 11.31
C VAL A 3 10.01 -15.31 10.86
N LEU A 4 11.19 -14.69 10.77
CA LEU A 4 11.33 -13.30 10.31
C LEU A 4 10.95 -13.14 8.82
N ILE A 5 11.39 -14.09 7.99
CA ILE A 5 11.06 -14.10 6.54
C ILE A 5 9.56 -14.29 6.34
N ARG A 6 8.91 -15.15 7.14
CA ARG A 6 7.48 -15.40 7.04
C ARG A 6 6.65 -14.15 7.40
N LYS A 7 7.14 -13.36 8.35
CA LYS A 7 6.45 -12.15 8.86
C LYS A 7 6.54 -10.94 7.91
N HIS A 8 7.55 -10.90 7.03
CA HIS A 8 7.78 -9.78 6.11
C HIS A 8 7.81 -10.19 4.64
N LYS A 9 7.21 -11.34 4.30
CA LYS A 9 7.21 -11.86 2.92
C LYS A 9 6.62 -10.88 1.89
N TYR A 10 5.56 -10.16 2.27
CA TYR A 10 4.92 -9.19 1.39
C TYR A 10 5.75 -7.91 1.24
N LEU A 11 6.45 -7.48 2.30
CA LEU A 11 7.37 -6.36 2.22
C LEU A 11 8.57 -6.68 1.31
N LEU A 12 9.10 -7.90 1.40
CA LEU A 12 10.15 -8.37 0.49
C LEU A 12 9.64 -8.44 -0.95
N ALA A 13 8.45 -8.98 -1.18
CA ALA A 13 7.86 -9.02 -2.51
C ALA A 13 7.65 -7.61 -3.07
N TYR A 14 7.14 -6.67 -2.26
CA TYR A 14 7.00 -5.27 -2.61
C TYR A 14 8.34 -4.64 -3.00
N SER A 15 9.38 -4.82 -2.20
CA SER A 15 10.70 -4.26 -2.50
C SER A 15 11.34 -4.84 -3.77
N LEU A 16 11.08 -6.12 -4.08
CA LEU A 16 11.56 -6.77 -5.29
C LEU A 16 10.80 -6.33 -6.55
N LEU A 17 9.57 -5.84 -6.41
CA LEU A 17 8.82 -5.32 -7.56
C LEU A 17 9.50 -4.12 -8.22
N PHE A 18 10.20 -3.25 -7.47
CA PHE A 18 10.86 -2.08 -8.04
C PHE A 18 11.95 -2.44 -9.07
N PRO A 19 12.97 -3.26 -8.76
CA PRO A 19 13.94 -3.66 -9.75
C PRO A 19 13.32 -4.49 -10.88
N ILE A 20 12.34 -5.35 -10.59
CA ILE A 20 11.67 -6.13 -11.62
C ILE A 20 10.89 -5.22 -12.59
N SER A 21 10.12 -4.25 -12.07
CA SER A 21 9.39 -3.32 -12.92
C SER A 21 10.32 -2.46 -13.76
N TYR A 22 11.46 -2.02 -13.20
CA TYR A 22 12.45 -1.25 -13.93
C TYR A 22 13.08 -2.05 -15.08
N LEU A 23 13.36 -3.33 -14.86
CA LEU A 23 13.82 -4.26 -15.90
C LEU A 23 12.76 -4.50 -16.97
N LEU A 24 11.52 -4.79 -16.58
CA LEU A 24 10.42 -5.04 -17.51
C LEU A 24 10.07 -3.81 -18.37
N LEU A 25 10.33 -2.62 -17.88
CA LEU A 25 10.12 -1.36 -18.58
C LEU A 25 11.39 -0.91 -19.37
N ASN A 26 12.31 -1.84 -19.64
CA ASN A 26 13.53 -1.61 -20.39
C ASN A 26 14.38 -0.45 -19.88
N TYR A 27 14.52 -0.33 -18.56
CA TYR A 27 15.27 0.74 -17.89
C TYR A 27 14.75 2.15 -18.19
N ASN A 28 13.51 2.28 -18.63
CA ASN A 28 12.90 3.58 -18.94
C ASN A 28 12.41 4.24 -17.66
N LYS A 29 13.08 5.31 -17.26
CA LYS A 29 12.79 6.06 -16.02
C LYS A 29 11.41 6.70 -16.03
N ILE A 30 10.94 7.18 -17.18
CA ILE A 30 9.63 7.82 -17.32
C ILE A 30 8.53 6.78 -17.08
N PHE A 31 8.61 5.63 -17.74
CA PHE A 31 7.64 4.54 -17.56
C PHE A 31 7.67 3.96 -16.16
N PHE A 32 8.85 3.84 -15.56
CA PHE A 32 9.00 3.42 -14.17
C PHE A 32 8.27 4.39 -13.21
N ASN A 33 8.48 5.70 -13.38
CA ASN A 33 7.78 6.69 -12.58
C ASN A 33 6.26 6.63 -12.78
N GLN A 34 5.79 6.45 -14.00
CA GLN A 34 4.36 6.30 -14.27
C GLN A 34 3.75 5.11 -13.53
N VAL A 35 4.46 3.99 -13.42
CA VAL A 35 3.99 2.83 -12.66
C VAL A 35 3.99 3.10 -11.16
N VAL A 36 5.08 3.65 -10.63
CA VAL A 36 5.26 3.85 -9.19
C VAL A 36 4.34 4.96 -8.65
N TYR A 37 4.06 5.97 -9.47
CA TYR A 37 3.15 7.06 -9.10
C TYR A 37 1.71 6.88 -9.60
N GLY A 38 1.40 5.70 -10.16
CA GLY A 38 0.05 5.32 -10.53
C GLY A 38 -0.51 6.02 -11.76
N MET A 39 0.34 6.41 -12.70
CA MET A 39 -0.07 7.04 -13.97
C MET A 39 0.20 6.11 -15.18
N PRO A 40 -0.33 4.88 -15.18
CA PRO A 40 -0.01 3.91 -16.21
C PRO A 40 -0.63 4.29 -17.55
N THR A 41 0.16 4.24 -18.64
CA THR A 41 -0.31 4.55 -19.98
C THR A 41 -0.59 3.31 -20.83
N ASN A 42 -0.18 2.12 -20.39
CA ASN A 42 -0.40 0.87 -21.09
C ASN A 42 -0.76 -0.29 -20.14
N ILE A 43 -1.24 -1.40 -20.71
CA ILE A 43 -1.74 -2.56 -19.95
C ILE A 43 -0.65 -3.13 -19.01
N LEU A 44 0.60 -3.23 -19.47
CA LEU A 44 1.70 -3.75 -18.65
C LEU A 44 1.90 -2.88 -17.40
N MET A 45 1.89 -1.56 -17.57
CA MET A 45 2.04 -0.62 -16.46
C MET A 45 0.86 -0.70 -15.49
N ILE A 46 -0.37 -0.83 -15.99
CA ILE A 46 -1.57 -1.05 -15.17
C ILE A 46 -1.40 -2.31 -14.31
N CYS A 47 -0.98 -3.42 -14.91
CA CYS A 47 -0.73 -4.65 -14.17
C CYS A 47 0.33 -4.48 -13.08
N LEU A 48 1.43 -3.79 -13.38
CA LEU A 48 2.48 -3.52 -12.40
C LEU A 48 1.99 -2.63 -11.25
N THR A 49 1.27 -1.55 -11.55
CA THR A 49 0.67 -0.67 -10.54
C THR A 49 -0.31 -1.44 -9.64
N CYS A 50 -1.17 -2.28 -10.21
CA CYS A 50 -2.06 -3.14 -9.43
C CYS A 50 -1.29 -4.12 -8.53
N LEU A 51 -0.15 -4.65 -8.99
CA LEU A 51 0.69 -5.52 -8.16
C LEU A 51 1.33 -4.76 -6.99
N PHE A 52 1.81 -3.53 -7.21
CA PHE A 52 2.30 -2.68 -6.11
C PHE A 52 1.22 -2.48 -5.06
N LEU A 53 0.03 -2.04 -5.45
CA LEU A 53 -1.10 -1.84 -4.54
C LEU A 53 -1.50 -3.13 -3.81
N LEU A 54 -1.52 -4.26 -4.51
CA LEU A 54 -1.84 -5.55 -3.92
C LEU A 54 -0.87 -5.92 -2.79
N PHE A 55 0.44 -5.79 -3.01
CA PHE A 55 1.44 -6.14 -2.00
C PHE A 55 1.45 -5.15 -0.83
N GLU A 56 1.17 -3.88 -1.06
CA GLU A 56 0.99 -2.89 0.00
C GLU A 56 -0.17 -3.27 0.93
N ILE A 57 -1.33 -3.56 0.35
CA ILE A 57 -2.52 -3.96 1.11
C ILE A 57 -2.27 -5.27 1.87
N LEU A 58 -1.68 -6.27 1.20
CA LEU A 58 -1.37 -7.55 1.84
C LEU A 58 -0.37 -7.38 3.01
N TYR A 59 0.58 -6.46 2.89
CA TYR A 59 1.52 -6.17 3.97
C TYR A 59 0.83 -5.50 5.16
N LEU A 60 -0.05 -4.52 4.93
CA LEU A 60 -0.84 -3.89 5.98
C LEU A 60 -1.74 -4.90 6.69
N PHE A 61 -2.40 -5.77 5.94
CA PHE A 61 -3.21 -6.84 6.52
C PHE A 61 -2.40 -7.81 7.37
N ASP A 62 -1.27 -8.28 6.87
CA ASP A 62 -0.43 -9.25 7.59
C ASP A 62 0.09 -8.68 8.92
N THR A 63 0.41 -7.37 8.95
CA THR A 63 0.90 -6.71 10.16
C THR A 63 -0.17 -6.44 11.21
N THR A 64 -1.43 -6.31 10.81
CA THR A 64 -2.55 -6.02 11.73
C THR A 64 -3.42 -7.23 12.04
N PHE A 65 -3.28 -8.32 11.27
CA PHE A 65 -4.11 -9.53 11.37
C PHE A 65 -4.07 -10.18 12.75
N ASP A 66 -2.91 -10.24 13.38
CA ASP A 66 -2.76 -10.84 14.71
C ASP A 66 -3.62 -10.11 15.77
N PHE A 67 -3.71 -8.78 15.66
CA PHE A 67 -4.56 -7.97 16.56
C PHE A 67 -6.04 -8.18 16.31
N MET A 68 -6.44 -8.40 15.05
CA MET A 68 -7.83 -8.69 14.72
C MET A 68 -8.28 -10.06 15.25
N ASN A 69 -7.38 -11.04 15.30
CA ASN A 69 -7.67 -12.35 15.89
C ASN A 69 -7.82 -12.30 17.41
N LEU A 70 -7.07 -11.40 18.07
CA LEU A 70 -7.11 -11.18 19.53
C LEU A 70 -8.21 -10.18 19.94
N LYS A 71 -9.02 -9.72 19.00
CA LYS A 71 -10.02 -8.66 19.21
C LYS A 71 -10.89 -8.89 20.45
N TYR A 72 -11.48 -10.06 20.59
CA TYR A 72 -12.37 -10.35 21.72
C TYR A 72 -11.67 -10.33 23.06
N GLU A 73 -10.43 -10.83 23.14
CA GLU A 73 -9.68 -10.85 24.39
C GLU A 73 -9.25 -9.45 24.84
N ILE A 74 -8.90 -8.59 23.87
CA ILE A 74 -8.44 -7.21 24.14
C ILE A 74 -9.60 -6.29 24.45
N GLU A 75 -10.72 -6.38 23.71
CA GLU A 75 -11.91 -5.54 23.92
C GLU A 75 -12.57 -5.79 25.28
N ILE A 76 -12.56 -7.02 25.78
CA ILE A 76 -13.10 -7.37 27.10
C ILE A 76 -12.25 -6.74 28.22
N ARG A 77 -10.93 -6.68 28.05
CA ARG A 77 -10.01 -6.22 29.10
C ARG A 77 -9.78 -4.70 29.07
N LYS A 78 -9.71 -4.10 27.89
CA LYS A 78 -9.41 -2.67 27.72
C LYS A 78 -10.09 -2.14 26.45
N PRO A 79 -11.31 -1.58 26.55
CA PRO A 79 -11.96 -0.95 25.40
C PRO A 79 -11.06 0.18 24.86
N ASN A 80 -11.00 0.33 23.56
CA ASN A 80 -10.18 1.29 22.80
C ASN A 80 -8.68 0.93 22.64
N LEU A 81 -8.10 0.04 23.43
CA LEU A 81 -6.68 -0.33 23.28
C LEU A 81 -6.42 -1.03 21.93
N LEU A 82 -7.38 -1.81 21.45
CA LEU A 82 -7.25 -2.52 20.17
C LEU A 82 -7.13 -1.54 19.01
N LEU A 83 -7.99 -0.51 18.98
CA LEU A 83 -7.96 0.50 17.91
C LEU A 83 -6.64 1.24 17.88
N ASP A 84 -6.15 1.66 19.04
CA ASP A 84 -4.86 2.35 19.16
C ASP A 84 -3.68 1.47 18.69
N LEU A 85 -3.70 0.18 19.01
CA LEU A 85 -2.69 -0.77 18.57
C LEU A 85 -2.72 -0.97 17.04
N ILE A 86 -3.90 -1.08 16.45
CA ILE A 86 -4.07 -1.22 15.01
C ILE A 86 -3.58 0.04 14.29
N ILE A 87 -4.00 1.22 14.74
CA ILE A 87 -3.56 2.51 14.17
C ILE A 87 -2.04 2.63 14.26
N LYS A 88 -1.46 2.37 15.42
CA LYS A 88 0.00 2.47 15.61
C LYS A 88 0.77 1.50 14.72
N LYS A 89 0.29 0.26 14.58
CA LYS A 89 0.95 -0.74 13.73
C LYS A 89 0.79 -0.43 12.24
N SER A 90 -0.39 -0.03 11.80
CA SER A 90 -0.61 0.35 10.40
C SER A 90 0.20 1.58 10.01
N LEU A 91 0.31 2.59 10.87
CA LEU A 91 1.17 3.76 10.67
C LEU A 91 2.64 3.37 10.50
N ILE A 92 3.17 2.54 11.39
CA ILE A 92 4.55 2.07 11.29
C ILE A 92 4.78 1.31 9.97
N SER A 93 3.84 0.43 9.61
CA SER A 93 3.94 -0.35 8.37
C SER A 93 3.89 0.54 7.12
N ASP A 94 3.03 1.55 7.13
CA ASP A 94 2.90 2.52 6.05
C ASP A 94 4.16 3.37 5.87
N ILE A 95 4.78 3.81 6.98
CA ILE A 95 6.08 4.50 6.95
C ILE A 95 7.16 3.61 6.31
N PHE A 96 7.19 2.30 6.63
CA PHE A 96 8.14 1.38 5.99
C PHE A 96 7.93 1.28 4.49
N LEU A 97 6.68 1.19 4.03
CA LEU A 97 6.35 1.18 2.60
C LEU A 97 6.79 2.48 1.92
N ALA A 98 6.51 3.64 2.53
CA ALA A 98 6.93 4.94 2.03
C ALA A 98 8.47 5.06 1.90
N VAL A 99 9.20 4.60 2.90
CA VAL A 99 10.68 4.62 2.89
C VAL A 99 11.23 3.74 1.77
N ILE A 100 10.69 2.52 1.58
CA ILE A 100 11.10 1.63 0.49
C ILE A 100 10.83 2.28 -0.86
N GLN A 101 9.65 2.87 -1.05
CA GLN A 101 9.28 3.57 -2.28
C GLN A 101 10.21 4.75 -2.56
N LEU A 102 10.52 5.58 -1.54
CA LEU A 102 11.46 6.71 -1.66
C LEU A 102 12.85 6.25 -2.09
N ILE A 103 13.40 5.23 -1.42
CA ILE A 103 14.73 4.67 -1.74
C ILE A 103 14.73 4.13 -3.17
N SER A 104 13.69 3.40 -3.56
CA SER A 104 13.59 2.81 -4.90
C SER A 104 13.47 3.88 -5.99
N CYS A 105 12.65 4.92 -5.77
CA CYS A 105 12.56 6.05 -6.70
C CYS A 105 13.91 6.76 -6.84
N TYR A 106 14.63 6.97 -5.75
CA TYR A 106 15.97 7.56 -5.80
C TYR A 106 16.95 6.71 -6.62
N LEU A 107 16.95 5.40 -6.40
CA LEU A 107 17.89 4.48 -7.07
C LEU A 107 17.62 4.31 -8.57
N PHE A 108 16.33 4.20 -8.96
CA PHE A 108 15.99 3.83 -10.33
C PHE A 108 15.62 5.01 -11.23
N SER A 109 15.01 6.05 -10.69
CA SER A 109 14.57 7.20 -11.51
C SER A 109 15.31 8.49 -11.27
N HIS A 110 15.92 8.66 -10.09
CA HIS A 110 16.50 9.92 -9.58
C HIS A 110 15.48 11.07 -9.42
N HIS A 111 14.19 10.82 -9.67
CA HIS A 111 13.10 11.78 -9.45
C HIS A 111 12.26 11.32 -8.27
N ILE A 112 12.07 12.20 -7.31
CA ILE A 112 11.29 11.93 -6.10
C ILE A 112 10.20 12.98 -5.97
N TYR A 113 8.95 12.55 -6.07
CA TYR A 113 7.78 13.37 -5.80
C TYR A 113 7.26 13.08 -4.38
N ILE A 114 7.93 13.65 -3.38
CA ILE A 114 7.64 13.39 -1.95
C ILE A 114 6.17 13.67 -1.63
N GLY A 115 5.63 14.79 -2.11
CA GLY A 115 4.23 15.15 -1.87
C GLY A 115 3.26 14.09 -2.36
N PHE A 116 3.50 13.49 -3.52
CA PHE A 116 2.68 12.43 -4.07
C PHE A 116 2.73 11.17 -3.19
N ILE A 117 3.94 10.72 -2.82
CA ILE A 117 4.11 9.54 -1.96
C ILE A 117 3.39 9.74 -0.62
N MET A 118 3.48 10.93 -0.03
CA MET A 118 2.81 11.23 1.24
C MET A 118 1.28 11.19 1.11
N ILE A 119 0.72 11.76 0.04
CA ILE A 119 -0.73 11.75 -0.20
C ILE A 119 -1.22 10.34 -0.49
N ASP A 120 -0.51 9.58 -1.32
CA ASP A 120 -0.84 8.20 -1.66
C ASP A 120 -0.86 7.32 -0.41
N LYS A 121 0.19 7.36 0.41
CA LYS A 121 0.27 6.56 1.64
C LYS A 121 -0.75 7.01 2.70
N ALA A 122 -0.94 8.30 2.89
CA ALA A 122 -1.97 8.80 3.80
C ALA A 122 -3.38 8.38 3.36
N GLY A 123 -3.66 8.41 2.06
CA GLY A 123 -4.91 7.94 1.48
C GLY A 123 -5.12 6.45 1.70
N LEU A 124 -4.09 5.63 1.44
CA LEU A 124 -4.09 4.20 1.68
C LEU A 124 -4.40 3.88 3.15
N LEU A 125 -3.68 4.52 4.05
CA LEU A 125 -3.87 4.34 5.49
C LEU A 125 -5.29 4.75 5.92
N PHE A 126 -5.79 5.88 5.45
CA PHE A 126 -7.12 6.40 5.78
C PHE A 126 -8.22 5.42 5.34
N ILE A 127 -8.20 4.95 4.10
CA ILE A 127 -9.18 3.97 3.59
C ILE A 127 -9.08 2.66 4.36
N TYR A 128 -7.86 2.19 4.61
CA TYR A 128 -7.65 0.97 5.38
C TYR A 128 -8.29 1.06 6.77
N LEU A 129 -8.06 2.15 7.49
CA LEU A 129 -8.63 2.37 8.83
C LEU A 129 -10.15 2.55 8.80
N LEU A 130 -10.69 3.24 7.79
CA LEU A 130 -12.15 3.38 7.62
C LEU A 130 -12.82 2.03 7.43
N LEU A 131 -12.28 1.19 6.56
CA LEU A 131 -12.84 -0.12 6.26
C LEU A 131 -12.75 -1.09 7.46
N LEU A 132 -11.68 -1.00 8.24
CA LEU A 132 -11.58 -1.73 9.51
C LEU A 132 -12.68 -1.32 10.51
N LYS A 133 -13.09 -0.04 10.52
CA LYS A 133 -14.15 0.49 11.40
C LYS A 133 -15.54 0.06 10.94
N ILE A 134 -15.79 0.01 9.64
CA ILE A 134 -17.10 -0.27 9.07
C ILE A 134 -17.51 -1.75 9.23
N LYS A 135 -16.56 -2.67 9.38
CA LYS A 135 -16.78 -4.12 9.59
C LYS A 135 -17.92 -4.66 8.72
N THR A 136 -17.67 -4.70 7.42
CA THR A 136 -18.72 -4.92 6.42
C THR A 136 -19.21 -6.37 6.34
N THR A 137 -18.34 -7.35 6.64
CA THR A 137 -18.70 -8.76 6.57
C THR A 137 -17.96 -9.58 7.63
N ASN A 138 -18.44 -10.80 7.91
CA ASN A 138 -17.72 -11.77 8.75
C ASN A 138 -16.66 -12.57 7.94
N ASP A 139 -16.59 -12.35 6.62
CA ASP A 139 -15.66 -13.05 5.75
C ASP A 139 -14.45 -12.16 5.41
N LYS A 140 -13.30 -12.56 5.92
CA LYS A 140 -12.02 -11.84 5.73
C LYS A 140 -11.60 -11.71 4.26
N LYS A 141 -11.98 -12.67 3.41
CA LYS A 141 -11.66 -12.63 1.98
C LYS A 141 -12.46 -11.57 1.25
N VAL A 142 -13.73 -11.45 1.59
CA VAL A 142 -14.62 -10.43 1.01
C VAL A 142 -14.17 -9.05 1.44
N ASP A 143 -13.84 -8.84 2.72
CA ASP A 143 -13.35 -7.56 3.22
C ASP A 143 -12.03 -7.14 2.52
N SER A 144 -11.10 -8.08 2.30
CA SER A 144 -9.86 -7.77 1.59
C SER A 144 -10.08 -7.39 0.12
N ILE A 145 -11.03 -8.02 -0.55
CA ILE A 145 -11.39 -7.68 -1.94
C ILE A 145 -12.03 -6.29 -2.00
N ILE A 146 -12.93 -5.98 -1.08
CA ILE A 146 -13.59 -4.66 -1.00
C ILE A 146 -12.54 -3.58 -0.79
N ILE A 147 -11.62 -3.77 0.14
CA ILE A 147 -10.51 -2.82 0.38
C ILE A 147 -9.67 -2.63 -0.87
N PHE A 148 -9.33 -3.72 -1.55
CA PHE A 148 -8.54 -3.67 -2.78
C PHE A 148 -9.24 -2.85 -3.88
N ILE A 149 -10.54 -3.06 -4.08
CA ILE A 149 -11.33 -2.30 -5.06
C ILE A 149 -11.36 -0.80 -4.71
N PHE A 150 -11.65 -0.46 -3.44
CA PHE A 150 -11.66 0.93 -3.00
C PHE A 150 -10.30 1.60 -3.15
N MET A 151 -9.21 0.87 -2.91
CA MET A 151 -7.85 1.39 -3.10
C MET A 151 -7.54 1.68 -4.56
N ILE A 152 -7.95 0.80 -5.49
CA ILE A 152 -7.80 1.06 -6.92
C ILE A 152 -8.56 2.32 -7.32
N ILE A 153 -9.81 2.46 -6.87
CA ILE A 153 -10.64 3.64 -7.18
C ILE A 153 -9.98 4.91 -6.64
N LEU A 154 -9.51 4.89 -5.40
CA LEU A 154 -8.81 6.04 -4.82
C LEU A 154 -7.57 6.41 -5.62
N HIS A 155 -6.76 5.40 -5.96
CA HIS A 155 -5.53 5.61 -6.72
C HIS A 155 -5.82 6.26 -8.07
N LEU A 156 -6.84 5.79 -8.79
CA LEU A 156 -7.30 6.41 -10.04
C LEU A 156 -7.81 7.85 -9.85
N CYS A 157 -8.49 8.14 -8.73
CA CYS A 157 -8.94 9.50 -8.41
C CYS A 157 -7.75 10.43 -8.13
N ILE A 158 -6.76 9.98 -7.39
CA ILE A 158 -5.53 10.76 -7.11
C ILE A 158 -4.76 11.03 -8.40
N GLU A 159 -4.62 10.01 -9.25
CA GLU A 159 -3.99 10.13 -10.57
C GLU A 159 -4.68 11.19 -11.43
N TYR A 160 -6.00 11.13 -11.53
CA TYR A 160 -6.80 12.09 -12.29
C TYR A 160 -6.63 13.52 -11.76
N LEU A 161 -6.69 13.71 -10.44
CA LEU A 161 -6.50 15.00 -9.80
C LEU A 161 -5.08 15.54 -10.01
N TYR A 162 -4.07 14.68 -9.91
CA TYR A 162 -2.70 15.09 -10.15
C TYR A 162 -2.44 15.43 -11.61
N GLY A 163 -3.03 14.68 -12.54
CA GLY A 163 -2.99 14.98 -13.97
C GLY A 163 -3.59 16.36 -14.28
N LEU A 164 -4.70 16.71 -13.64
CA LEU A 164 -5.31 18.05 -13.77
C LEU A 164 -4.41 19.16 -13.21
N LEU A 165 -3.73 18.93 -12.07
CA LEU A 165 -2.85 19.91 -11.44
C LEU A 165 -1.53 20.11 -12.19
N THR A 166 -1.08 19.15 -12.99
CA THR A 166 0.15 19.26 -13.79
C THR A 166 -0.07 19.84 -15.19
N ILE A 167 -1.34 19.98 -15.63
CA ILE A 167 -1.72 20.61 -16.91
C ILE A 167 -1.94 22.13 -16.74
N PHE A 168 -2.10 22.61 -15.50
CA PHE A 168 -2.18 24.03 -15.16
C PHE A 168 -0.90 24.51 -14.47
#